data_ed5766b147dbaa59c867ccce853fadd5
#
_entry.id   ed5766b147dbaa59c867ccce853fadd5
#
_cell.length_a   1.000
_cell.length_b   1.000
_cell.length_c   1.000
_cell.angle_alpha   90.00
_cell.angle_beta   90.00
_cell.angle_gamma   90.00
#
_symmetry.space_group_name_H-M   'P 1'
#
loop_
_entity.id
_entity.type
_entity.pdbx_description
1 polymer ?
#
loop_
_entity_poly.entity_id
_entity_poly.type
_entity_poly.pdbx_seq_one_letter_code
_entity_poly.pdbx_strand_id
1 'polypeptide(L)' 'MTLNACILLKTVPLQTEAVLKKVRSLVGVSKVFIAYGRYDMVAFASADAYPEIRRLTGEINSMAGVRSTETLVEA' A
#
# COMPACT_ATOMS: atom_id res chain seq x y z
N MET A 1 -1.59 17.68 -11.73
CA MET A 1 -2.72 17.26 -10.89
C MET A 1 -2.29 16.03 -10.08
N THR A 2 -2.68 15.97 -8.81
CA THR A 2 -2.29 14.89 -7.93
C THR A 2 -3.43 13.91 -7.76
N LEU A 3 -3.14 12.64 -7.93
CA LEU A 3 -4.08 11.56 -7.62
C LEU A 3 -3.75 10.99 -6.26
N ASN A 4 -4.78 10.78 -5.45
CA ASN A 4 -4.63 10.15 -4.15
C ASN A 4 -5.21 8.74 -4.21
N ALA A 5 -4.55 7.83 -3.50
CA ALA A 5 -4.97 6.44 -3.46
C ALA A 5 -4.90 5.91 -2.03
N CYS A 6 -5.77 4.98 -1.75
CA CYS A 6 -5.77 4.23 -0.50
C CYS A 6 -5.53 2.77 -0.85
N ILE A 7 -4.50 2.17 -0.29
CA ILE A 7 -4.12 0.79 -0.56
C ILE A 7 -4.35 -0.03 0.70
N LEU A 8 -5.21 -1.02 0.59
CA LEU A 8 -5.55 -1.91 1.69
C LEU A 8 -4.80 -3.21 1.50
N LEU A 9 -4.07 -3.64 2.52
CA LEU A 9 -3.21 -4.82 2.42
C LEU A 9 -3.62 -5.90 3.40
N LYS A 10 -3.54 -7.15 2.93
CA LYS A 10 -3.55 -8.31 3.81
C LYS A 10 -2.13 -8.86 3.84
N THR A 11 -1.62 -9.11 5.02
CA THR A 11 -0.24 -9.57 5.21
C THR A 11 -0.22 -10.94 5.86
N VAL A 12 0.91 -11.63 5.67
CA VAL A 12 1.16 -12.87 6.37
C VAL A 12 1.42 -12.54 7.84
N PRO A 13 0.75 -13.22 8.79
CA PRO A 13 1.02 -13.00 10.21
C PRO A 13 2.51 -13.13 10.50
N LEU A 14 3.01 -12.37 11.45
CA LEU A 14 4.41 -12.26 11.82
C LEU A 14 5.28 -11.50 10.84
N GLN A 15 4.78 -11.19 9.65
CA GLN A 15 5.51 -10.36 8.68
C GLN A 15 4.96 -8.95 8.54
N THR A 16 3.89 -8.64 9.25
CA THR A 16 3.21 -7.35 9.13
C THR A 16 4.14 -6.17 9.41
N GLU A 17 4.95 -6.27 10.48
CA GLU A 17 5.88 -5.19 10.81
C GLU A 17 6.94 -4.98 9.73
N ALA A 18 7.45 -6.07 9.15
CA ALA A 18 8.45 -5.98 8.10
C ALA A 18 7.85 -5.33 6.84
N VAL A 19 6.61 -5.69 6.50
CA VAL A 19 5.91 -5.09 5.37
C VAL A 19 5.67 -3.60 5.64
N LEU A 20 5.29 -3.24 6.86
CA LEU A 20 5.06 -1.85 7.23
C LEU A 20 6.29 -0.99 6.93
N LYS A 21 7.47 -1.46 7.34
CA LYS A 21 8.71 -0.73 7.11
C LYS A 21 9.02 -0.57 5.63
N LYS A 22 8.81 -1.63 4.85
CA LYS A 22 9.06 -1.58 3.41
C LYS A 22 8.12 -0.63 2.70
N VAL A 23 6.83 -0.69 3.01
CA VAL A 23 5.83 0.17 2.38
C VAL A 23 6.09 1.63 2.75
N ARG A 24 6.45 1.87 4.02
CA ARG A 24 6.72 3.23 4.48
C ARG A 24 7.86 3.89 3.70
N SER A 25 8.82 3.11 3.22
CA SER A 25 9.99 3.63 2.51
C SER A 25 9.75 3.90 1.04
N LEU A 26 8.61 3.51 0.50
CA LEU A 26 8.33 3.69 -0.93
C LEU A 26 8.02 5.13 -1.26
N VAL A 27 8.59 5.60 -2.37
CA VAL A 27 8.29 6.94 -2.87
C VAL A 27 6.83 7.00 -3.27
N GLY A 28 6.14 8.05 -2.85
CA GLY A 28 4.71 8.22 -3.13
C GLY A 28 3.82 7.83 -1.97
N VAL A 29 4.31 7.03 -1.03
CA VAL A 29 3.54 6.67 0.17
C VAL A 29 3.68 7.79 1.18
N SER A 30 2.54 8.39 1.58
CA SER A 30 2.52 9.50 2.53
C SER A 30 2.25 9.05 3.95
N LYS A 31 1.53 7.93 4.11
CA LYS A 31 1.18 7.43 5.42
C LYS A 31 0.88 5.95 5.31
N VAL A 32 1.30 5.18 6.29
CA VAL A 32 0.95 3.76 6.38
C VAL A 32 0.83 3.38 7.85
N PHE A 33 -0.16 2.54 8.16
CA PHE A 33 -0.37 2.08 9.53
C PHE A 33 -0.98 0.69 9.54
N ILE A 34 -0.79 -0.01 10.66
CA ILE A 34 -1.39 -1.32 10.88
C ILE A 34 -2.84 -1.11 11.32
N ALA A 35 -3.73 -1.92 10.78
CA ALA A 35 -5.15 -1.87 11.08
C ALA A 35 -5.63 -3.24 11.57
N TYR A 36 -6.78 -3.26 12.20
CA TYR A 36 -7.42 -4.50 12.63
C TYR A 36 -8.78 -4.59 11.96
N GLY A 37 -9.11 -5.79 11.46
CA GLY A 37 -10.36 -6.02 10.76
C GLY A 37 -10.11 -6.83 9.51
N ARG A 38 -10.81 -6.49 8.43
CA ARG A 38 -10.69 -7.23 7.18
C ARG A 38 -9.30 -7.12 6.57
N TYR A 39 -8.64 -5.99 6.77
CA TYR A 39 -7.30 -5.73 6.26
C TYR A 39 -6.33 -5.52 7.41
N ASP A 40 -5.08 -5.82 7.17
CA ASP A 40 -4.04 -5.74 8.20
C ASP A 40 -3.28 -4.42 8.17
N MET A 41 -3.34 -3.71 7.05
CA MET A 41 -2.56 -2.49 6.86
C MET A 41 -3.25 -1.57 5.87
N VAL A 42 -3.12 -0.27 6.10
CA VAL A 42 -3.65 0.76 5.22
C VAL A 42 -2.51 1.70 4.84
N ALA A 43 -2.35 1.95 3.56
CA ALA A 43 -1.36 2.90 3.05
C ALA A 43 -2.06 3.98 2.23
N PHE A 44 -1.64 5.23 2.43
CA PHE A 44 -2.08 6.34 1.59
C PHE A 44 -0.94 6.76 0.70
N ALA A 45 -1.24 6.96 -0.57
CA ALA A 45 -0.24 7.29 -1.57
C ALA A 45 -0.76 8.35 -2.50
N SER A 46 0.15 9.04 -3.16
CA SER A 46 -0.20 10.03 -4.17
C SER A 46 0.79 9.96 -5.32
N ALA A 47 0.32 10.33 -6.51
CA ALA A 47 1.14 10.35 -7.71
C ALA A 47 0.53 11.35 -8.70
N ASP A 48 1.32 11.73 -9.71
CA ASP A 48 0.86 12.68 -10.70
C ASP A 48 -0.05 12.03 -11.75
N ALA A 49 0.09 10.74 -11.95
CA ALA A 49 -0.68 10.02 -12.97
C ALA A 49 -0.98 8.60 -12.52
N TYR A 50 -2.06 8.05 -13.08
CA TYR A 50 -2.52 6.71 -12.74
C TYR A 50 -1.46 5.61 -12.95
N PRO A 51 -0.66 5.63 -14.03
CA PRO A 51 0.36 4.59 -14.20
C PRO A 51 1.35 4.50 -13.04
N GLU A 52 1.62 5.60 -12.37
CA GLU A 52 2.50 5.59 -11.19
C GLU A 52 1.83 4.89 -10.01
N ILE A 53 0.53 5.06 -9.85
CA ILE A 53 -0.23 4.34 -8.82
C ILE A 53 -0.18 2.84 -9.11
N ARG A 54 -0.36 2.45 -10.37
CA ARG A 54 -0.32 1.05 -10.76
C ARG A 54 1.04 0.43 -10.50
N ARG A 55 2.12 1.16 -10.78
CA ARG A 55 3.47 0.66 -10.53
C ARG A 55 3.69 0.46 -9.04
N LEU A 56 3.24 1.43 -8.23
CA LEU A 56 3.37 1.35 -6.78
C LEU A 56 2.63 0.13 -6.21
N THR A 57 1.39 -0.08 -6.65
CA THR A 57 0.61 -1.21 -6.17
C THR A 57 1.23 -2.53 -6.63
N GLY A 58 1.83 -2.55 -7.82
CA GLY A 58 2.54 -3.73 -8.30
C GLY A 58 3.76 -4.06 -7.44
N GLU A 59 4.52 -3.04 -7.03
CA GLU A 59 5.64 -3.24 -6.12
C GLU A 59 5.18 -3.82 -4.79
N ILE A 60 4.10 -3.27 -4.24
CA ILE A 60 3.55 -3.74 -2.98
C ILE A 60 3.06 -5.18 -3.09
N ASN A 61 2.35 -5.49 -4.18
CA ASN A 61 1.84 -6.85 -4.39
C ASN A 61 2.95 -7.89 -4.49
N SER A 62 4.13 -7.50 -4.95
CA SER A 62 5.24 -8.44 -5.11
C SER A 62 6.11 -8.57 -3.88
N MET A 63 5.82 -7.79 -2.82
CA MET A 63 6.61 -7.88 -1.60
C MET A 63 6.39 -9.17 -0.85
N ALA A 64 7.48 -9.72 -0.30
CA ALA A 64 7.37 -10.85 0.61
C ALA A 64 6.55 -10.42 1.82
N GLY A 65 5.59 -11.26 2.21
CA GLY A 65 4.72 -10.97 3.35
C GLY A 65 3.39 -10.33 2.98
N VAL A 66 3.22 -9.88 1.75
CA VAL A 66 1.94 -9.32 1.27
C VAL A 66 1.14 -10.44 0.62
N ARG A 67 -0.06 -10.69 1.12
CA ARG A 67 -0.95 -11.74 0.59
C ARG A 67 -1.83 -11.21 -0.53
N SER A 68 -2.39 -10.04 -0.33
CA SER A 68 -3.25 -9.40 -1.34
C SER A 68 -3.39 -7.93 -1.03
N THR A 69 -3.77 -7.17 -2.05
CA THR A 69 -4.03 -5.74 -1.90
C THR A 69 -5.31 -5.36 -2.63
N GLU A 70 -5.90 -4.26 -2.18
CA GLU A 70 -7.00 -3.63 -2.88
C GLU A 70 -6.69 -2.14 -2.92
N THR A 71 -6.78 -1.53 -4.10
CA THR A 71 -6.46 -0.12 -4.27
C THR A 71 -7.69 0.66 -4.66
N LEU A 72 -7.93 1.74 -3.93
CA LEU A 72 -9.01 2.67 -4.21
C LEU A 72 -8.36 3.98 -4.64
N VAL A 73 -8.64 4.42 -5.84
CA VAL A 73 -8.08 5.67 -6.37
C VAL A 73 -9.17 6.73 -6.34
N GLU A 74 -8.79 7.91 -5.88
CA GLU A 74 -9.70 9.06 -5.84
C GLU A 74 -10.20 9.38 -7.24
N ALA A 75 -11.47 9.58 -7.36
CA ALA A 75 -12.09 9.94 -8.64
C ALA A 75 -12.04 11.45 -8.90
#